data_c227d2ce6b06ae781e02653f4e3430ef
#
_entry.id   c227d2ce6b06ae781e02653f4e3430ef
#
_cell.length_a   1.000
_cell.length_b   1.000
_cell.length_c   1.000
_cell.angle_alpha   90.00
_cell.angle_beta   90.00
_cell.angle_gamma   90.00
#
_symmetry.space_group_name_H-M   'P 1'
#
loop_
_entity.id
_entity.type
_entity.pdbx_description
1 polymer ?
#
loop_
_entity_poly.entity_id
_entity_poly.type
_entity_poly.pdbx_seq_one_letter_code
_entity_poly.pdbx_strand_id
1 'polypeptide(L)' 'MAKRISLCPACDACPSVEFDEHEVRIGGADNLAKLTPAAWNVLVRAIKAGGLGEV' A
#
# COMPACT_ATOMS: atom_id res chain seq x y z
N MET A 1 -10.88 -0.22 11.52
CA MET A 1 -11.54 -1.11 10.59
C MET A 1 -10.58 -1.53 9.48
N ALA A 2 -10.42 -2.81 9.26
CA ALA A 2 -9.45 -3.29 8.27
C ALA A 2 -10.01 -3.17 6.86
N LYS A 3 -9.14 -2.80 5.93
CA LYS A 3 -9.50 -2.67 4.53
C LYS A 3 -8.36 -3.21 3.70
N ARG A 4 -8.68 -3.92 2.65
CA ARG A 4 -7.67 -4.53 1.79
C ARG A 4 -7.95 -4.22 0.33
N ILE A 5 -6.90 -3.84 -0.38
CA ILE A 5 -6.98 -3.56 -1.81
C ILE A 5 -5.91 -4.39 -2.51
N SER A 6 -6.32 -5.19 -3.48
CA SER A 6 -5.37 -5.97 -4.27
C SER A 6 -4.72 -5.09 -5.32
N LEU A 7 -3.42 -5.25 -5.48
CA LEU A 7 -2.66 -4.51 -6.47
C LEU A 7 -2.36 -5.36 -7.71
N CYS A 8 -3.20 -6.34 -7.97
CA CYS A 8 -2.95 -7.28 -9.05
C CYS A 8 -3.85 -7.01 -10.25
N PRO A 9 -3.29 -6.59 -11.38
CA PRO A 9 -4.10 -6.45 -12.59
C PRO A 9 -4.57 -7.78 -13.17
N ALA A 10 -3.81 -8.85 -12.99
CA ALA A 10 -4.17 -10.11 -13.64
C ALA A 10 -3.33 -11.28 -13.19
N CYS A 11 -3.17 -11.53 -11.91
CA CYS A 11 -2.28 -12.59 -11.52
C CYS A 11 -2.69 -13.30 -10.25
N ASP A 12 -1.93 -14.31 -9.89
CA ASP A 12 -2.20 -15.18 -8.78
C ASP A 12 -1.53 -14.75 -7.49
N ALA A 13 -0.29 -14.32 -7.56
CA ALA A 13 0.47 -13.98 -6.37
C ALA A 13 0.62 -12.48 -6.26
N CYS A 14 -0.49 -11.82 -6.03
CA CYS A 14 -0.53 -10.37 -6.08
C CYS A 14 -0.24 -9.73 -4.74
N PRO A 15 0.55 -8.67 -4.71
CA PRO A 15 0.64 -7.87 -3.51
C PRO A 15 -0.67 -7.15 -3.24
N SER A 16 -0.84 -6.74 -2.01
CA SER A 16 -2.04 -6.01 -1.63
C SER A 16 -1.66 -4.93 -0.63
N VAL A 17 -2.57 -3.98 -0.46
CA VAL A 17 -2.47 -2.96 0.57
C VAL A 17 -3.53 -3.26 1.61
N GLU A 18 -3.13 -3.41 2.85
CA GLU A 18 -4.05 -3.65 3.94
C GLU A 18 -3.97 -2.52 4.93
N PHE A 19 -5.12 -2.00 5.31
CA PHE A 19 -5.23 -0.91 6.27
C PHE A 19 -5.68 -1.44 7.61
N ASP A 20 -4.99 -1.00 8.65
CA ASP A 20 -5.28 -1.36 10.02
C ASP A 20 -5.35 -0.06 10.81
N GLU A 21 -5.81 -0.11 12.05
CA GLU A 21 -5.88 1.06 12.91
C GLU A 21 -4.49 1.61 13.24
N HIS A 22 -3.48 0.76 13.21
CA HIS A 22 -2.14 1.11 13.66
C HIS A 22 -1.10 1.15 12.56
N GLU A 23 -1.38 0.53 11.43
CA GLU A 23 -0.38 0.46 10.38
C GLU A 23 -1.01 0.17 9.03
N VAL A 24 -0.25 0.42 7.97
CA VAL A 24 -0.62 0.03 6.62
C VAL A 24 0.43 -0.98 6.16
N ARG A 25 -0.02 -2.12 5.69
CA ARG A 25 0.86 -3.16 5.20
C ARG A 25 0.74 -3.28 3.69
N ILE A 26 1.89 -3.28 3.01
CA ILE A 26 1.93 -3.36 1.56
C ILE A 26 2.81 -4.53 1.17
N GLY A 27 2.32 -5.39 0.32
CA GLY A 27 3.12 -6.47 -0.23
C GLY A 27 2.43 -7.80 -0.16
N GLY A 28 3.20 -8.85 -0.39
CA GLY A 28 2.72 -10.22 -0.36
C GLY A 28 3.28 -10.96 0.85
N ALA A 29 3.18 -12.29 0.80
CA ALA A 29 3.61 -13.13 1.90
C ALA A 29 5.10 -13.01 2.17
N ASP A 30 5.91 -12.87 1.12
CA ASP A 30 7.36 -12.85 1.26
C ASP A 30 7.96 -11.47 1.34
N ASN A 31 7.23 -10.47 0.86
CA ASN A 31 7.73 -9.10 0.81
C ASN A 31 6.67 -8.19 1.38
N LEU A 32 6.79 -7.89 2.65
CA LEU A 32 5.80 -7.07 3.34
C LEU A 32 6.46 -5.85 3.92
N ALA A 33 5.99 -4.67 3.51
CA ALA A 33 6.42 -3.40 4.08
C ALA A 33 5.33 -2.88 4.99
N LYS A 34 5.73 -2.35 6.13
CA LYS A 34 4.79 -1.78 7.09
C LYS A 34 5.04 -0.29 7.22
N LEU A 35 3.98 0.48 7.16
CA LEU A 35 4.04 1.93 7.27
C LEU A 35 3.13 2.40 8.40
N THR A 36 3.57 3.43 9.10
CA THR A 36 2.68 4.10 10.03
C THR A 36 1.61 4.86 9.24
N PRO A 37 0.46 5.15 9.85
CA PRO A 37 -0.55 5.96 9.17
C PRO A 37 0.00 7.31 8.70
N ALA A 38 0.88 7.93 9.48
CA ALA A 38 1.49 9.20 9.08
C ALA A 38 2.35 9.04 7.84
N ALA A 39 3.16 7.98 7.78
CA ALA A 39 3.99 7.71 6.61
C ALA A 39 3.14 7.39 5.39
N TRP A 40 2.06 6.65 5.59
CA TRP A 40 1.13 6.35 4.52
C TRP A 40 0.53 7.62 3.92
N ASN A 41 0.14 8.56 4.79
CA ASN A 41 -0.43 9.81 4.32
C ASN A 41 0.57 10.64 3.53
N VAL A 42 1.85 10.61 3.92
CA VAL A 42 2.89 11.29 3.16
C VAL A 42 3.02 10.66 1.77
N LEU A 43 2.97 9.34 1.70
CA LEU A 43 3.04 8.64 0.42
C LEU A 43 1.87 9.02 -0.49
N VAL A 44 0.66 9.08 0.07
CA VAL A 44 -0.53 9.45 -0.70
C VAL A 44 -0.37 10.86 -1.25
N ARG A 45 0.12 11.79 -0.42
CA ARG A 45 0.33 13.17 -0.87
C ARG A 45 1.38 13.26 -1.97
N ALA A 46 2.43 12.46 -1.87
CA ALA A 46 3.47 12.43 -2.90
C ALA A 46 2.91 11.95 -4.24
N ILE A 47 2.03 10.97 -4.20
CA ILE A 47 1.39 10.47 -5.42
C ILE A 47 0.49 11.54 -6.02
N LYS A 48 -0.32 12.19 -5.19
CA LYS A 48 -1.24 13.23 -5.67
C LYS A 48 -0.51 14.44 -6.22
N ALA A 49 0.65 14.75 -5.65
CA ALA A 49 1.45 15.89 -6.11
C ALA A 49 2.27 15.59 -7.36
N GLY A 50 2.25 14.34 -7.81
CA GLY A 50 3.00 13.96 -9.01
C GLY A 50 4.46 13.59 -8.76
N GLY A 51 4.87 13.50 -7.50
CA GLY A 51 6.22 13.08 -7.17
C GLY A 51 6.46 11.60 -7.40
N LEU A 52 5.40 10.81 -7.33
CA LEU A 52 5.43 9.38 -7.59
C LEU A 52 4.35 9.05 -8.61
N GLY A 53 4.70 8.29 -9.61
CA GLY A 53 3.75 7.91 -10.64
C GLY A 53 4.06 6.53 -11.17
N GLU A 54 3.39 6.20 -12.26
CA GLU A 54 3.61 4.91 -12.91
C GLU A 54 5.01 4.83 -13.49
N VAL A 55 5.52 3.64 -13.52
CA VAL A 55 6.85 3.39 -14.09
C VAL A 55 6.76 2.56 -15.36
#